data_93c87586927daa6efb7f56f367d84fb5
#
_entry.id   93c87586927daa6efb7f56f367d84fb5
#
_cell.length_a   1.000
_cell.length_b   1.000
_cell.length_c   1.000
_cell.angle_alpha   90.00
_cell.angle_beta   90.00
_cell.angle_gamma   90.00
#
_symmetry.space_group_name_H-M   'P 1'
#
loop_
_entity.id
_entity.type
_entity.pdbx_description
1 polymer ?
#
loop_
_entity_poly.entity_id
_entity_poly.type
_entity_poly.pdbx_seq_one_letter_code
_entity_poly.pdbx_strand_id
1 'polypeptide(L)'
;MYLEYWGLKEMPFENTSDTRFFYHSAQHEEGLSRLLYVVQNRKGAALLTGVFGCGKTVVGRALINGLNKNIYQVAFITNPHLKAVELLRAVARLLGGENLPEKLSEMSSDYFLEVIGKILTNNSKDGKETLVIIDEAHVITDLEVLEELRLLLNFQLEDRFLLTLILMGQPELDERIRKTKQLIQRIALGHHLGPLSEDEISKYIKVRLNVAGCGRDIFEESAIKVIVQNSGGIPRRINQICDMSLLTGFVNKVPAITGDVVSEAVEGLGV
;
A
#
# COMPACT_ATOMS: atom_id res chain seq x y z
N MET A 1 10.67 -10.33 -24.76
CA MET A 1 11.74 -11.28 -25.07
C MET A 1 11.43 -12.67 -24.48
N TYR A 2 11.33 -12.85 -23.16
CA TYR A 2 11.02 -14.15 -22.57
C TYR A 2 9.52 -14.50 -22.51
N LEU A 3 8.64 -13.51 -22.69
CA LEU A 3 7.18 -13.71 -22.55
C LEU A 3 6.64 -14.79 -23.48
N GLU A 4 6.98 -14.69 -24.78
CA GLU A 4 6.54 -15.66 -25.78
C GLU A 4 7.07 -17.06 -25.52
N TYR A 5 8.32 -17.18 -25.05
CA TYR A 5 8.93 -18.46 -24.69
C TYR A 5 8.16 -19.18 -23.57
N TRP A 6 7.73 -18.43 -22.55
CA TRP A 6 6.98 -18.96 -21.42
C TRP A 6 5.45 -18.99 -21.65
N GLY A 7 4.96 -18.48 -22.78
CA GLY A 7 3.54 -18.37 -23.08
C GLY A 7 2.81 -17.34 -22.23
N LEU A 8 3.51 -16.25 -21.86
CA LEU A 8 3.00 -15.15 -21.06
C LEU A 8 2.50 -14.02 -21.95
N LYS A 9 1.41 -13.35 -21.54
CA LYS A 9 0.85 -12.18 -22.22
C LYS A 9 1.44 -10.87 -21.70
N GLU A 10 1.84 -10.84 -20.44
CA GLU A 10 2.44 -9.69 -19.76
C GLU A 10 3.44 -10.16 -18.70
N MET A 11 4.23 -9.23 -18.16
CA MET A 11 5.22 -9.51 -17.13
C MET A 11 4.54 -9.91 -15.81
N PRO A 12 4.74 -11.15 -15.31
CA PRO A 12 4.05 -11.63 -14.13
C PRO A 12 4.60 -11.06 -12.83
N PHE A 13 5.88 -10.70 -12.78
CA PHE A 13 6.60 -10.38 -11.54
C PHE A 13 7.07 -8.93 -11.44
N GLU A 14 6.39 -8.01 -12.15
CA GLU A 14 6.64 -6.58 -11.99
C GLU A 14 6.33 -6.11 -10.56
N ASN A 15 7.23 -5.26 -10.01
CA ASN A 15 7.08 -4.67 -8.69
C ASN A 15 6.21 -3.40 -8.72
N THR A 16 5.08 -3.46 -9.43
CA THR A 16 4.08 -2.41 -9.50
C THR A 16 2.96 -2.61 -8.48
N SER A 17 2.14 -1.58 -8.29
CA SER A 17 0.96 -1.66 -7.41
C SER A 17 -0.31 -2.03 -8.19
N ASP A 18 -0.20 -2.82 -9.25
CA ASP A 18 -1.34 -3.31 -10.04
C ASP A 18 -2.16 -4.31 -9.21
N THR A 19 -3.39 -3.93 -8.91
CA THR A 19 -4.29 -4.74 -8.08
C THR A 19 -4.81 -6.00 -8.77
N ARG A 20 -4.65 -6.16 -10.09
CA ARG A 20 -4.95 -7.42 -10.77
C ARG A 20 -4.07 -8.57 -10.28
N PHE A 21 -2.83 -8.24 -9.88
CA PHE A 21 -1.86 -9.17 -9.32
C PHE A 21 -1.92 -9.27 -7.79
N PHE A 22 -2.95 -8.70 -7.16
CA PHE A 22 -3.11 -8.78 -5.71
C PHE A 22 -3.36 -10.22 -5.29
N TYR A 23 -2.47 -10.77 -4.47
CA TYR A 23 -2.64 -12.09 -3.88
C TYR A 23 -3.34 -11.97 -2.54
N HIS A 24 -4.50 -12.60 -2.44
CA HIS A 24 -5.36 -12.59 -1.27
C HIS A 24 -4.87 -13.59 -0.20
N SER A 25 -3.68 -13.36 0.39
CA SER A 25 -3.24 -14.15 1.54
C SER A 25 -4.10 -13.84 2.77
N ALA A 26 -4.11 -14.74 3.75
CA ALA A 26 -4.93 -14.56 4.96
C ALA A 26 -4.67 -13.22 5.66
N GLN A 27 -3.40 -12.82 5.80
CA GLN A 27 -3.05 -11.55 6.44
C GLN A 27 -3.36 -10.30 5.59
N HIS A 28 -3.28 -10.40 4.24
CA HIS A 28 -3.67 -9.29 3.36
C HIS A 28 -5.19 -9.09 3.38
N GLU A 29 -5.97 -10.17 3.38
CA GLU A 29 -7.42 -10.13 3.53
C GLU A 29 -7.85 -9.58 4.89
N GLU A 30 -7.19 -10.01 5.96
CA GLU A 30 -7.44 -9.46 7.29
C GLU A 30 -7.13 -7.96 7.34
N GLY A 31 -5.97 -7.54 6.81
CA GLY A 31 -5.59 -6.13 6.73
C GLY A 31 -6.61 -5.31 5.95
N LEU A 32 -7.01 -5.76 4.77
CA LEU A 32 -8.02 -5.11 3.94
C LEU A 32 -9.37 -5.01 4.66
N SER A 33 -9.82 -6.10 5.30
CA SER A 33 -11.08 -6.15 6.05
C SER A 33 -11.09 -5.18 7.23
N ARG A 34 -9.99 -5.09 7.98
CA ARG A 34 -9.83 -4.13 9.09
C ARG A 34 -9.88 -2.68 8.60
N LEU A 35 -9.20 -2.36 7.50
CA LEU A 35 -9.24 -1.03 6.91
C LEU A 35 -10.64 -0.69 6.40
N LEU A 36 -11.31 -1.61 5.70
CA LEU A 36 -12.71 -1.45 5.26
C LEU A 36 -13.64 -1.20 6.44
N TYR A 37 -13.49 -1.95 7.53
CA TYR A 37 -14.30 -1.74 8.75
C TYR A 37 -14.14 -0.31 9.30
N VAL A 38 -12.91 0.20 9.39
CA VAL A 38 -12.66 1.56 9.89
C VAL A 38 -13.26 2.61 8.97
N VAL A 39 -13.13 2.44 7.65
CA VAL A 39 -13.66 3.37 6.64
C VAL A 39 -15.19 3.38 6.67
N GLN A 40 -15.81 2.22 6.56
CA GLN A 40 -17.29 2.09 6.50
C GLN A 40 -17.99 2.54 7.78
N ASN A 41 -17.33 2.37 8.92
CA ASN A 41 -17.88 2.76 10.23
C ASN A 41 -17.34 4.10 10.74
N ARG A 42 -16.59 4.87 9.93
CA ARG A 42 -16.09 6.23 10.26
C ARG A 42 -15.40 6.28 11.62
N LYS A 43 -14.47 5.34 11.86
CA LYS A 43 -13.84 5.14 13.18
C LYS A 43 -12.62 6.06 13.47
N GLY A 44 -12.43 7.13 12.69
CA GLY A 44 -11.32 8.05 12.86
C GLY A 44 -10.09 7.59 12.10
N ALA A 45 -9.19 6.82 12.68
CA ALA A 45 -7.97 6.43 11.98
C ALA A 45 -7.63 4.94 12.09
N ALA A 46 -6.85 4.46 11.11
CA ALA A 46 -6.26 3.12 11.09
C ALA A 46 -4.76 3.17 10.77
N LEU A 47 -4.04 2.15 11.23
CA LEU A 47 -2.61 1.98 11.00
C LEU A 47 -2.35 0.65 10.30
N LEU A 48 -1.68 0.69 9.13
CA LEU A 48 -1.20 -0.50 8.43
C LEU A 48 0.32 -0.47 8.39
N THR A 49 0.97 -1.37 9.11
CA THR A 49 2.42 -1.48 9.12
C THR A 49 2.90 -2.77 8.46
N GLY A 50 4.17 -2.86 8.18
CA GLY A 50 4.81 -4.06 7.64
C GLY A 50 6.15 -3.73 7.01
N VAL A 51 7.03 -4.71 6.88
CA VAL A 51 8.35 -4.50 6.30
C VAL A 51 8.27 -4.04 4.84
N PHE A 52 9.36 -3.50 4.34
CA PHE A 52 9.46 -3.06 2.95
C PHE A 52 9.18 -4.22 1.98
N GLY A 53 8.29 -3.99 1.00
CA GLY A 53 7.97 -4.99 -0.01
C GLY A 53 6.87 -5.99 0.34
N CYS A 54 6.24 -5.93 1.55
CA CYS A 54 5.14 -6.81 1.95
C CYS A 54 3.78 -6.52 1.28
N GLY A 55 3.65 -5.46 0.45
CA GLY A 55 2.41 -5.20 -0.28
C GLY A 55 1.45 -4.18 0.35
N LYS A 56 1.86 -3.37 1.34
CA LYS A 56 1.03 -2.32 1.96
C LYS A 56 0.34 -1.41 0.94
N THR A 57 1.09 -0.86 0.00
CA THR A 57 0.58 0.00 -1.07
C THR A 57 -0.48 -0.71 -1.92
N VAL A 58 -0.30 -2.00 -2.20
CA VAL A 58 -1.27 -2.80 -2.98
C VAL A 58 -2.56 -2.98 -2.18
N VAL A 59 -2.48 -3.24 -0.86
CA VAL A 59 -3.65 -3.27 0.04
C VAL A 59 -4.39 -1.94 0.03
N GLY A 60 -3.67 -0.81 0.15
CA GLY A 60 -4.27 0.52 0.08
C GLY A 60 -4.98 0.79 -1.25
N ARG A 61 -4.39 0.36 -2.38
CA ARG A 61 -5.02 0.47 -3.70
C ARG A 61 -6.21 -0.48 -3.86
N ALA A 62 -6.12 -1.70 -3.34
CA ALA A 62 -7.24 -2.66 -3.33
C ALA A 62 -8.42 -2.10 -2.52
N LEU A 63 -8.15 -1.48 -1.36
CA LEU A 63 -9.16 -0.76 -0.59
C LEU A 63 -9.85 0.30 -1.45
N ILE A 64 -9.09 1.22 -2.07
CA ILE A 64 -9.64 2.32 -2.89
C ILE A 64 -10.49 1.77 -4.04
N ASN A 65 -10.00 0.72 -4.73
CA ASN A 65 -10.72 0.11 -5.85
C ASN A 65 -12.01 -0.58 -5.43
N GLY A 66 -12.10 -1.06 -4.18
CA GLY A 66 -13.31 -1.66 -3.63
C GLY A 66 -14.35 -0.64 -3.13
N LEU A 67 -13.98 0.64 -3.01
CA LEU A 67 -14.89 1.69 -2.55
C LEU A 67 -15.74 2.25 -3.69
N ASN A 68 -17.00 2.58 -3.38
CA ASN A 68 -17.89 3.27 -4.31
C ASN A 68 -17.45 4.73 -4.51
N LYS A 69 -16.95 5.06 -5.69
CA LYS A 69 -16.44 6.39 -6.05
C LYS A 69 -17.49 7.51 -5.96
N ASN A 70 -18.77 7.19 -5.99
CA ASN A 70 -19.85 8.17 -5.82
C ASN A 70 -20.06 8.54 -4.34
N ILE A 71 -19.62 7.67 -3.42
CA ILE A 71 -19.76 7.87 -1.98
C ILE A 71 -18.44 8.35 -1.37
N TYR A 72 -17.31 7.80 -1.80
CA TYR A 72 -16.02 8.07 -1.18
C TYR A 72 -15.18 9.02 -2.01
N GLN A 73 -14.80 10.15 -1.41
CA GLN A 73 -13.77 11.05 -1.92
C GLN A 73 -12.44 10.70 -1.25
N VAL A 74 -11.43 10.35 -2.05
CA VAL A 74 -10.17 9.80 -1.55
C VAL A 74 -9.00 10.71 -1.90
N ALA A 75 -8.24 11.09 -0.88
CA ALA A 75 -6.91 11.67 -1.03
C ALA A 75 -5.85 10.60 -0.72
N PHE A 76 -5.09 10.18 -1.73
CA PHE A 76 -4.03 9.18 -1.60
C PHE A 76 -2.66 9.82 -1.82
N ILE A 77 -1.86 9.92 -0.76
CA ILE A 77 -0.53 10.55 -0.75
C ILE A 77 0.51 9.42 -0.66
N THR A 78 1.37 9.31 -1.67
CA THR A 78 2.39 8.25 -1.79
C THR A 78 3.79 8.70 -1.42
N ASN A 79 4.02 10.00 -1.30
CA ASN A 79 5.30 10.57 -0.86
C ASN A 79 5.05 11.69 0.15
N PRO A 80 4.95 11.35 1.45
CA PRO A 80 4.66 12.31 2.51
C PRO A 80 5.92 13.02 3.06
N HIS A 81 7.03 13.08 2.30
CA HIS A 81 8.22 13.85 2.68
C HIS A 81 7.97 15.34 2.47
N LEU A 82 7.02 15.88 3.23
CA LEU A 82 6.48 17.22 3.12
C LEU A 82 6.47 17.88 4.50
N LYS A 83 6.57 19.21 4.53
CA LYS A 83 6.30 20.00 5.75
C LYS A 83 4.79 19.98 6.05
N ALA A 84 4.43 20.31 7.27
CA ALA A 84 3.04 20.30 7.75
C ALA A 84 2.07 21.03 6.81
N VAL A 85 2.38 22.28 6.47
CA VAL A 85 1.58 23.09 5.56
C VAL A 85 1.49 22.51 4.14
N GLU A 86 2.59 21.94 3.64
CA GLU A 86 2.63 21.31 2.31
C GLU A 86 1.78 20.04 2.27
N LEU A 87 1.78 19.27 3.36
CA LEU A 87 0.94 18.06 3.47
C LEU A 87 -0.55 18.45 3.49
N LEU A 88 -0.94 19.44 4.31
CA LEU A 88 -2.32 19.94 4.34
C LEU A 88 -2.76 20.48 2.97
N ARG A 89 -1.88 21.22 2.28
CA ARG A 89 -2.14 21.67 0.90
C ARG A 89 -2.35 20.50 -0.04
N ALA A 90 -1.53 19.45 0.05
CA ALA A 90 -1.67 18.25 -0.78
C ALA A 90 -3.01 17.53 -0.52
N VAL A 91 -3.41 17.41 0.75
CA VAL A 91 -4.72 16.88 1.15
C VAL A 91 -5.84 17.72 0.56
N ALA A 92 -5.83 19.05 0.78
CA ALA A 92 -6.85 19.97 0.26
C ALA A 92 -6.99 19.84 -1.26
N ARG A 93 -5.87 19.83 -1.99
CA ARG A 93 -5.85 19.70 -3.46
C ARG A 93 -6.44 18.37 -3.93
N LEU A 94 -6.05 17.26 -3.31
CA LEU A 94 -6.54 15.93 -3.68
C LEU A 94 -8.03 15.75 -3.36
N LEU A 95 -8.53 16.47 -2.37
CA LEU A 95 -9.95 16.55 -2.03
C LEU A 95 -10.71 17.59 -2.86
N GLY A 96 -10.13 18.11 -3.95
CA GLY A 96 -10.81 19.02 -4.86
C GLY A 96 -10.85 20.49 -4.40
N GLY A 97 -9.96 20.89 -3.50
CA GLY A 97 -9.81 22.31 -3.12
C GLY A 97 -9.40 23.17 -4.32
N GLU A 98 -10.17 24.23 -4.57
CA GLU A 98 -9.94 25.19 -5.64
C GLU A 98 -9.19 26.41 -5.14
N ASN A 99 -8.51 27.12 -6.05
CA ASN A 99 -7.82 28.41 -5.79
C ASN A 99 -6.86 28.37 -4.60
N LEU A 100 -6.15 27.24 -4.44
CA LEU A 100 -5.16 27.12 -3.36
C LEU A 100 -3.94 28.00 -3.65
N PRO A 101 -3.37 28.68 -2.61
CA PRO A 101 -2.20 29.52 -2.78
C PRO A 101 -1.00 28.77 -3.35
N GLU A 102 -0.28 29.41 -4.27
CA GLU A 102 0.97 28.86 -4.83
C GLU A 102 2.21 29.36 -4.09
N LYS A 103 2.14 30.58 -3.53
CA LYS A 103 3.29 31.21 -2.84
C LYS A 103 3.41 30.73 -1.41
N LEU A 104 4.62 30.35 -1.01
CA LEU A 104 4.92 29.94 0.37
C LEU A 104 4.53 30.98 1.42
N SER A 105 4.65 32.28 1.11
CA SER A 105 4.29 33.36 2.02
C SER A 105 2.80 33.48 2.32
N GLU A 106 1.96 32.81 1.54
CA GLU A 106 0.50 32.82 1.67
C GLU A 106 -0.01 31.51 2.30
N MET A 107 0.91 30.61 2.67
CA MET A 107 0.59 29.30 3.21
C MET A 107 0.62 29.33 4.75
N SER A 108 -0.52 29.02 5.36
CA SER A 108 -0.62 28.71 6.79
C SER A 108 -1.39 27.43 7.01
N SER A 109 -1.08 26.70 8.08
CA SER A 109 -1.84 25.51 8.48
C SER A 109 -3.32 25.83 8.68
N ASP A 110 -3.62 26.93 9.37
CA ASP A 110 -5.00 27.35 9.65
C ASP A 110 -5.82 27.55 8.38
N TYR A 111 -5.24 28.19 7.35
CA TYR A 111 -5.91 28.36 6.06
C TYR A 111 -6.29 27.02 5.44
N PHE A 112 -5.36 26.07 5.39
CA PHE A 112 -5.64 24.76 4.78
C PHE A 112 -6.59 23.93 5.64
N LEU A 113 -6.51 24.01 6.96
CA LEU A 113 -7.48 23.36 7.85
C LEU A 113 -8.90 23.91 7.62
N GLU A 114 -9.04 25.24 7.44
CA GLU A 114 -10.34 25.84 7.11
C GLU A 114 -10.86 25.37 5.75
N VAL A 115 -10.01 25.31 4.72
CA VAL A 115 -10.37 24.81 3.38
C VAL A 115 -10.82 23.33 3.47
N ILE A 116 -10.02 22.50 4.14
CA ILE A 116 -10.35 21.09 4.33
C ILE A 116 -11.68 20.96 5.10
N GLY A 117 -11.86 21.71 6.17
CA GLY A 117 -13.10 21.71 6.96
C GLY A 117 -14.34 22.04 6.13
N LYS A 118 -14.24 23.02 5.21
CA LYS A 118 -15.32 23.34 4.27
C LYS A 118 -15.61 22.17 3.31
N ILE A 119 -14.56 21.52 2.77
CA ILE A 119 -14.72 20.36 1.89
C ILE A 119 -15.39 19.22 2.64
N LEU A 120 -14.92 18.87 3.85
CA LEU A 120 -15.49 17.82 4.68
C LEU A 120 -16.97 18.05 5.00
N THR A 121 -17.30 19.31 5.34
CA THR A 121 -18.69 19.69 5.64
C THR A 121 -19.58 19.56 4.41
N ASN A 122 -19.12 19.98 3.24
CA ASN A 122 -19.87 19.87 1.99
C ASN A 122 -20.03 18.41 1.58
N ASN A 123 -18.97 17.61 1.66
CA ASN A 123 -19.04 16.17 1.40
C ASN A 123 -20.09 15.50 2.28
N SER A 124 -20.09 15.81 3.59
CA SER A 124 -21.05 15.23 4.51
C SER A 124 -22.49 15.61 4.18
N LYS A 125 -22.74 16.86 3.73
CA LYS A 125 -24.07 17.32 3.27
C LYS A 125 -24.52 16.60 2.00
N ASP A 126 -23.57 16.31 1.10
CA ASP A 126 -23.82 15.62 -0.17
C ASP A 126 -23.89 14.08 0.00
N GLY A 127 -23.82 13.58 1.24
CA GLY A 127 -23.83 12.15 1.54
C GLY A 127 -22.53 11.44 1.15
N LYS A 128 -21.44 12.20 0.96
CA LYS A 128 -20.13 11.66 0.65
C LYS A 128 -19.27 11.47 1.91
N GLU A 129 -18.38 10.49 1.84
CA GLU A 129 -17.40 10.16 2.87
C GLU A 129 -15.99 10.58 2.41
N THR A 130 -15.20 11.08 3.32
CA THR A 130 -13.82 11.48 3.00
C THR A 130 -12.82 10.51 3.60
N LEU A 131 -11.91 10.03 2.75
CA LEU A 131 -10.82 9.14 3.12
C LEU A 131 -9.48 9.78 2.75
N VAL A 132 -8.59 9.91 3.73
CA VAL A 132 -7.20 10.30 3.50
C VAL A 132 -6.31 9.10 3.79
N ILE A 133 -5.50 8.70 2.81
CA ILE A 133 -4.51 7.64 2.95
C ILE A 133 -3.13 8.24 2.75
N ILE A 134 -2.24 8.00 3.70
CA ILE A 134 -0.84 8.39 3.62
C ILE A 134 0.00 7.13 3.58
N ASP A 135 0.55 6.83 2.42
CA ASP A 135 1.50 5.74 2.23
C ASP A 135 2.92 6.21 2.58
N GLU A 136 3.79 5.28 2.93
CA GLU A 136 5.15 5.53 3.39
C GLU A 136 5.22 6.53 4.57
N ALA A 137 4.19 6.59 5.41
CA ALA A 137 4.07 7.55 6.52
C ALA A 137 5.22 7.44 7.55
N HIS A 138 6.01 6.37 7.52
CA HIS A 138 7.21 6.24 8.36
C HIS A 138 8.32 7.25 8.00
N VAL A 139 8.29 7.88 6.81
CA VAL A 139 9.24 8.95 6.47
C VAL A 139 8.90 10.28 7.15
N ILE A 140 7.70 10.41 7.71
CA ILE A 140 7.30 11.59 8.49
C ILE A 140 8.04 11.55 9.83
N THR A 141 9.07 12.36 9.96
CA THR A 141 9.87 12.48 11.20
C THR A 141 9.49 13.71 12.02
N ASP A 142 8.87 14.70 11.39
CA ASP A 142 8.46 15.94 12.02
C ASP A 142 7.18 15.73 12.84
N LEU A 143 7.24 16.07 14.13
CA LEU A 143 6.11 15.97 15.04
C LEU A 143 4.99 16.97 14.68
N GLU A 144 5.34 18.10 14.08
CA GLU A 144 4.35 19.09 13.61
C GLU A 144 3.44 18.47 12.55
N VAL A 145 3.98 17.68 11.63
CA VAL A 145 3.19 16.96 10.61
C VAL A 145 2.22 15.97 11.26
N LEU A 146 2.68 15.23 12.27
CA LEU A 146 1.81 14.28 12.98
C LEU A 146 0.72 14.99 13.77
N GLU A 147 1.02 16.18 14.30
CA GLU A 147 0.04 17.01 15.00
C GLU A 147 -1.04 17.54 14.04
N GLU A 148 -0.65 18.01 12.85
CA GLU A 148 -1.62 18.42 11.83
C GLU A 148 -2.54 17.26 11.39
N LEU A 149 -1.99 16.07 11.24
CA LEU A 149 -2.80 14.87 10.96
C LEU A 149 -3.79 14.58 12.09
N ARG A 150 -3.37 14.78 13.35
CA ARG A 150 -4.27 14.66 14.50
C ARG A 150 -5.36 15.71 14.47
N LEU A 151 -5.02 16.97 14.10
CA LEU A 151 -6.00 18.05 14.00
C LEU A 151 -7.07 17.78 12.93
N LEU A 152 -6.72 17.13 11.83
CA LEU A 152 -7.71 16.68 10.83
C LEU A 152 -8.78 15.74 11.45
N LEU A 153 -8.41 14.94 12.45
CA LEU A 153 -9.36 14.06 13.14
C LEU A 153 -10.26 14.78 14.16
N ASN A 154 -10.11 16.09 14.35
CA ASN A 154 -11.05 16.89 15.13
C ASN A 154 -12.27 17.32 14.31
N PHE A 155 -12.23 17.20 12.98
CA PHE A 155 -13.42 17.41 12.16
C PHE A 155 -14.40 16.24 12.37
N GLN A 156 -15.38 16.47 13.24
CA GLN A 156 -16.39 15.48 13.60
C GLN A 156 -17.75 16.13 13.82
N LEU A 157 -18.81 15.38 13.64
CA LEU A 157 -20.14 15.69 14.14
C LEU A 157 -20.32 15.01 15.51
N GLU A 158 -21.49 15.17 16.12
CA GLU A 158 -21.78 14.55 17.42
C GLU A 158 -21.67 13.00 17.39
N ASP A 159 -22.00 12.40 16.24
CA ASP A 159 -22.12 10.94 16.05
C ASP A 159 -20.99 10.31 15.23
N ARG A 160 -20.12 11.11 14.54
CA ARG A 160 -19.15 10.56 13.57
C ARG A 160 -18.01 11.50 13.22
N PHE A 161 -16.89 10.91 12.78
CA PHE A 161 -15.82 11.64 12.13
C PHE A 161 -16.22 12.02 10.69
N LEU A 162 -15.84 13.23 10.25
CA LEU A 162 -16.05 13.70 8.87
C LEU A 162 -14.94 13.23 7.92
N LEU A 163 -13.86 12.68 8.48
CA LEU A 163 -12.71 12.16 7.74
C LEU A 163 -12.23 10.86 8.39
N THR A 164 -11.90 9.88 7.56
CA THR A 164 -11.14 8.70 7.99
C THR A 164 -9.70 8.84 7.51
N LEU A 165 -8.75 8.61 8.40
CA LEU A 165 -7.31 8.66 8.12
C LEU A 165 -6.71 7.25 8.15
N ILE A 166 -6.00 6.86 7.10
CA ILE A 166 -5.21 5.63 7.09
C ILE A 166 -3.73 6.00 6.94
N LEU A 167 -2.93 5.54 7.90
CA LEU A 167 -1.47 5.68 7.88
C LEU A 167 -0.86 4.32 7.53
N MET A 168 -0.06 4.28 6.45
CA MET A 168 0.62 3.05 6.04
C MET A 168 2.13 3.29 6.05
N GLY A 169 2.90 2.33 6.60
CA GLY A 169 4.34 2.51 6.66
C GLY A 169 5.10 1.28 7.19
N GLN A 170 6.40 1.46 7.39
CA GLN A 170 7.24 0.44 7.98
C GLN A 170 7.01 0.36 9.51
N PRO A 171 7.52 -0.68 10.20
CA PRO A 171 7.27 -0.88 11.65
C PRO A 171 7.63 0.33 12.52
N GLU A 172 8.61 1.14 12.11
CA GLU A 172 9.03 2.36 12.82
C GLU A 172 7.89 3.39 12.94
N LEU A 173 6.91 3.32 12.03
CA LEU A 173 5.72 4.16 12.11
C LEU A 173 4.90 3.86 13.37
N ASP A 174 4.69 2.58 13.70
CA ASP A 174 3.96 2.18 14.90
C ASP A 174 4.64 2.71 16.16
N GLU A 175 5.97 2.57 16.26
CA GLU A 175 6.72 3.09 17.38
C GLU A 175 6.58 4.61 17.54
N ARG A 176 6.58 5.34 16.42
CA ARG A 176 6.44 6.80 16.40
C ARG A 176 5.03 7.23 16.81
N ILE A 177 4.02 6.59 16.26
CA ILE A 177 2.62 6.85 16.60
C ILE A 177 2.38 6.58 18.10
N ARG A 178 2.93 5.50 18.67
CA ARG A 178 2.82 5.19 20.10
C ARG A 178 3.43 6.27 21.01
N LYS A 179 4.48 6.96 20.55
CA LYS A 179 5.08 8.09 21.26
C LYS A 179 4.20 9.34 21.21
N THR A 180 3.31 9.46 20.22
CA THR A 180 2.39 10.58 20.05
C THR A 180 1.06 10.26 20.73
N LYS A 181 1.01 10.45 22.06
CA LYS A 181 -0.12 10.01 22.93
C LYS A 181 -1.52 10.41 22.42
N GLN A 182 -1.63 11.58 21.82
CA GLN A 182 -2.93 12.08 21.36
C GLN A 182 -3.35 11.45 20.03
N LEU A 183 -2.38 11.12 19.15
CA LEU A 183 -2.69 10.49 17.86
C LEU A 183 -3.02 9.01 18.04
N ILE A 184 -2.30 8.28 18.92
CA ILE A 184 -2.57 6.86 19.17
C ILE A 184 -4.01 6.64 19.71
N GLN A 185 -4.55 7.57 20.50
CA GLN A 185 -5.94 7.49 20.99
C GLN A 185 -6.99 7.62 19.89
N ARG A 186 -6.60 8.11 18.71
CA ARG A 186 -7.48 8.23 17.52
C ARG A 186 -7.37 7.04 16.57
N ILE A 187 -6.38 6.17 16.77
CA ILE A 187 -6.22 4.93 15.99
C ILE A 187 -7.21 3.89 16.50
N ALA A 188 -8.23 3.59 15.71
CA ALA A 188 -9.24 2.61 16.06
C ALA A 188 -8.74 1.18 15.90
N LEU A 189 -7.97 0.91 14.83
CA LEU A 189 -7.39 -0.41 14.55
C LEU A 189 -6.01 -0.29 13.94
N GLY A 190 -5.14 -1.23 14.30
CA GLY A 190 -3.85 -1.47 13.65
C GLY A 190 -3.80 -2.87 13.05
N HIS A 191 -3.04 -3.01 11.96
CA HIS A 191 -2.69 -4.31 11.39
C HIS A 191 -1.24 -4.30 10.91
N HIS A 192 -0.56 -5.44 11.10
CA HIS A 192 0.82 -5.61 10.65
C HIS A 192 0.87 -6.68 9.56
N LEU A 193 1.37 -6.32 8.38
CA LEU A 193 1.63 -7.26 7.29
C LEU A 193 3.02 -7.87 7.46
N GLY A 194 3.06 -9.16 7.66
CA GLY A 194 4.29 -9.94 7.68
C GLY A 194 4.65 -10.51 6.29
N PRO A 195 5.72 -11.31 6.22
CA PRO A 195 6.07 -12.07 5.03
C PRO A 195 5.04 -13.18 4.74
N LEU A 196 4.96 -13.63 3.50
CA LEU A 196 4.18 -14.81 3.11
C LEU A 196 4.78 -16.07 3.72
N SER A 197 3.92 -17.01 4.12
CA SER A 197 4.36 -18.34 4.54
C SER A 197 4.87 -19.16 3.34
N GLU A 198 5.60 -20.24 3.61
CA GLU A 198 6.14 -21.11 2.55
C GLU A 198 5.04 -21.64 1.62
N ASP A 199 3.91 -22.07 2.18
CA ASP A 199 2.76 -22.55 1.41
C ASP A 199 2.10 -21.44 0.57
N GLU A 200 2.15 -20.19 1.05
CA GLU A 200 1.59 -19.05 0.34
C GLU A 200 2.49 -18.59 -0.81
N ILE A 201 3.82 -18.77 -0.73
CA ILE A 201 4.76 -18.40 -1.80
C ILE A 201 4.45 -19.16 -3.08
N SER A 202 4.24 -20.47 -3.01
CA SER A 202 3.89 -21.27 -4.19
C SER A 202 2.58 -20.81 -4.83
N LYS A 203 1.56 -20.56 -4.01
CA LYS A 203 0.26 -20.05 -4.46
C LYS A 203 0.37 -18.65 -5.07
N TYR A 204 1.17 -17.78 -4.44
CA TYR A 204 1.45 -16.43 -4.93
C TYR A 204 2.05 -16.45 -6.34
N ILE A 205 3.08 -17.28 -6.57
CA ILE A 205 3.73 -17.42 -7.88
C ILE A 205 2.72 -17.90 -8.92
N LYS A 206 1.92 -18.94 -8.61
CA LYS A 206 0.89 -19.47 -9.51
C LYS A 206 -0.18 -18.43 -9.88
N VAL A 207 -0.66 -17.68 -8.90
CA VAL A 207 -1.67 -16.63 -9.15
C VAL A 207 -1.10 -15.59 -10.11
N ARG A 208 0.13 -15.13 -9.92
CA ARG A 208 0.75 -14.12 -10.79
C ARG A 208 0.96 -14.62 -12.21
N LEU A 209 1.42 -15.87 -12.39
CA LEU A 209 1.54 -16.51 -13.70
C LEU A 209 0.19 -16.64 -14.39
N ASN A 210 -0.86 -17.04 -13.68
CA ASN A 210 -2.21 -17.17 -14.21
C ASN A 210 -2.77 -15.82 -14.69
N VAL A 211 -2.61 -14.75 -13.89
CA VAL A 211 -3.02 -13.38 -14.28
C VAL A 211 -2.27 -12.94 -15.54
N ALA A 212 -0.98 -13.29 -15.65
CA ALA A 212 -0.17 -13.01 -16.84
C ALA A 212 -0.49 -13.92 -18.03
N GLY A 213 -1.48 -14.80 -17.92
CA GLY A 213 -1.99 -15.64 -19.01
C GLY A 213 -1.31 -16.98 -19.19
N CYS A 214 -0.45 -17.42 -18.27
CA CYS A 214 0.17 -18.74 -18.30
C CYS A 214 -0.61 -19.70 -17.40
N GLY A 215 -1.24 -20.72 -18.00
CA GLY A 215 -1.99 -21.76 -17.29
C GLY A 215 -1.18 -23.01 -16.92
N ARG A 216 0.14 -23.02 -17.13
CA ARG A 216 1.01 -24.14 -16.79
C ARG A 216 1.93 -23.81 -15.62
N ASP A 217 2.34 -24.83 -14.88
CA ASP A 217 3.38 -24.69 -13.85
C ASP A 217 4.75 -24.56 -14.54
N ILE A 218 5.35 -23.35 -14.48
CA ILE A 218 6.69 -23.08 -15.01
C ILE A 218 7.76 -23.42 -13.97
N PHE A 219 7.49 -23.19 -12.68
CA PHE A 219 8.42 -23.40 -11.58
C PHE A 219 8.20 -24.80 -10.98
N GLU A 220 9.26 -25.59 -10.94
CA GLU A 220 9.25 -26.89 -10.26
C GLU A 220 9.28 -26.74 -8.73
N GLU A 221 8.99 -27.82 -8.01
CA GLU A 221 9.03 -27.83 -6.53
C GLU A 221 10.44 -27.49 -6.01
N SER A 222 11.50 -27.94 -6.70
CA SER A 222 12.88 -27.61 -6.40
C SER A 222 13.15 -26.09 -6.47
N ALA A 223 12.58 -25.43 -7.48
CA ALA A 223 12.66 -23.99 -7.65
C ALA A 223 11.95 -23.22 -6.50
N ILE A 224 10.74 -23.68 -6.14
CA ILE A 224 9.97 -23.06 -5.03
C ILE A 224 10.78 -23.14 -3.73
N LYS A 225 11.43 -24.26 -3.42
CA LYS A 225 12.28 -24.40 -2.22
C LYS A 225 13.40 -23.37 -2.17
N VAL A 226 14.08 -23.13 -3.29
CA VAL A 226 15.16 -22.14 -3.37
C VAL A 226 14.60 -20.71 -3.25
N ILE A 227 13.44 -20.41 -3.86
CA ILE A 227 12.77 -19.12 -3.73
C ILE A 227 12.39 -18.85 -2.27
N VAL A 228 11.82 -19.83 -1.56
CA VAL A 228 11.47 -19.73 -0.14
C VAL A 228 12.70 -19.34 0.68
N GLN A 229 13.82 -20.05 0.50
CA GLN A 229 15.04 -19.82 1.25
C GLN A 229 15.67 -18.43 1.02
N ASN A 230 15.53 -17.87 -0.19
CA ASN A 230 16.20 -16.63 -0.59
C ASN A 230 15.30 -15.38 -0.58
N SER A 231 13.98 -15.55 -0.46
CA SER A 231 13.03 -14.43 -0.47
C SER A 231 12.65 -13.92 0.91
N GLY A 232 12.80 -14.77 1.95
CA GLY A 232 12.26 -14.50 3.28
C GLY A 232 10.74 -14.30 3.29
N GLY A 233 10.03 -14.76 2.28
CA GLY A 233 8.58 -14.58 2.13
C GLY A 233 8.14 -13.17 1.72
N ILE A 234 9.07 -12.28 1.38
CA ILE A 234 8.78 -10.89 1.01
C ILE A 234 8.36 -10.83 -0.45
N PRO A 235 7.10 -10.44 -0.79
CA PRO A 235 6.58 -10.44 -2.15
C PRO A 235 7.47 -9.74 -3.18
N ARG A 236 8.04 -8.58 -2.84
CA ARG A 236 8.97 -7.87 -3.73
C ARG A 236 10.21 -8.69 -4.05
N ARG A 237 10.76 -9.40 -3.07
CA ARG A 237 11.94 -10.25 -3.25
C ARG A 237 11.60 -11.50 -4.05
N ILE A 238 10.42 -12.11 -3.80
CA ILE A 238 9.89 -13.22 -4.60
C ILE A 238 9.80 -12.80 -6.07
N ASN A 239 9.22 -11.63 -6.33
CA ASN A 239 9.10 -11.11 -7.71
C ASN A 239 10.47 -10.96 -8.39
N GLN A 240 11.45 -10.36 -7.71
CA GLN A 240 12.80 -10.18 -8.26
C GLN A 240 13.44 -11.51 -8.63
N ILE A 241 13.35 -12.50 -7.73
CA ILE A 241 13.92 -13.83 -7.96
C ILE A 241 13.20 -14.52 -9.12
N CYS A 242 11.86 -14.50 -9.13
CA CYS A 242 11.07 -15.17 -10.17
C CYS A 242 11.28 -14.52 -11.56
N ASP A 243 11.34 -13.19 -11.65
CA ASP A 243 11.57 -12.49 -12.91
C ASP A 243 12.95 -12.82 -13.48
N MET A 244 13.99 -12.76 -12.64
CA MET A 244 15.35 -13.14 -13.04
C MET A 244 15.42 -14.62 -13.42
N SER A 245 14.73 -15.51 -12.71
CA SER A 245 14.69 -16.94 -13.05
C SER A 245 14.03 -17.20 -14.40
N LEU A 246 12.96 -16.47 -14.74
CA LEU A 246 12.35 -16.56 -16.07
C LEU A 246 13.30 -16.08 -17.17
N LEU A 247 14.08 -15.03 -16.92
CA LEU A 247 15.08 -14.53 -17.86
C LEU A 247 16.23 -15.54 -18.03
N THR A 248 16.79 -16.05 -16.93
CA THR A 248 17.88 -17.07 -16.94
C THR A 248 17.41 -18.34 -17.65
N GLY A 249 16.22 -18.83 -17.33
CA GLY A 249 15.67 -20.02 -17.98
C GLY A 249 15.43 -19.85 -19.48
N PHE A 250 15.02 -18.65 -19.91
CA PHE A 250 14.92 -18.31 -21.34
C PHE A 250 16.29 -18.31 -22.04
N VAL A 251 17.30 -17.75 -21.41
CA VAL A 251 18.69 -17.70 -21.97
C VAL A 251 19.24 -19.12 -22.09
N ASN A 252 19.04 -19.94 -21.07
CA ASN A 252 19.52 -21.32 -21.01
C ASN A 252 18.60 -22.30 -21.79
N LYS A 253 17.49 -21.82 -22.36
CA LYS A 253 16.52 -22.60 -23.16
C LYS A 253 15.98 -23.84 -22.41
N VAL A 254 15.73 -23.70 -21.09
CA VAL A 254 15.20 -24.80 -20.29
C VAL A 254 13.67 -24.90 -20.40
N PRO A 255 13.09 -26.12 -20.36
CA PRO A 255 11.63 -26.28 -20.49
C PRO A 255 10.85 -25.87 -19.22
N ALA A 256 11.51 -25.82 -18.06
CA ALA A 256 10.96 -25.47 -16.76
C ALA A 256 12.04 -24.81 -15.88
N ILE A 257 11.64 -24.08 -14.87
CA ILE A 257 12.53 -23.45 -13.89
C ILE A 257 12.77 -24.45 -12.76
N THR A 258 14.01 -24.92 -12.67
CA THR A 258 14.49 -25.83 -11.61
C THR A 258 15.14 -25.03 -10.46
N GLY A 259 15.51 -25.73 -9.38
CA GLY A 259 16.26 -25.12 -8.28
C GLY A 259 17.62 -24.56 -8.72
N ASP A 260 18.32 -25.22 -9.66
CA ASP A 260 19.61 -24.74 -10.18
C ASP A 260 19.45 -23.43 -10.95
N VAL A 261 18.41 -23.29 -11.78
CA VAL A 261 18.11 -22.05 -12.50
C VAL A 261 17.82 -20.90 -11.54
N VAL A 262 17.08 -21.17 -10.46
CA VAL A 262 16.81 -20.14 -9.43
C VAL A 262 18.08 -19.77 -8.68
N SER A 263 18.95 -20.74 -8.37
CA SER A 263 20.23 -20.49 -7.70
C SER A 263 21.13 -19.60 -8.55
N GLU A 264 21.26 -19.89 -9.85
CA GLU A 264 21.98 -19.03 -10.81
C GLU A 264 21.40 -17.62 -10.88
N ALA A 265 20.05 -17.52 -10.91
CA ALA A 265 19.36 -16.23 -10.92
C ALA A 265 19.62 -15.42 -9.65
N VAL A 266 19.63 -16.05 -8.47
CA VAL A 266 19.91 -15.39 -7.17
C VAL A 266 21.35 -14.90 -7.12
N GLU A 267 22.33 -15.70 -7.58
CA GLU A 267 23.74 -15.28 -7.68
C GLU A 267 23.87 -14.03 -8.59
N GLY A 268 23.17 -14.02 -9.72
CA GLY A 268 23.16 -12.89 -10.65
C GLY A 268 22.53 -11.61 -10.10
N LEU A 269 21.66 -11.69 -9.08
CA LEU A 269 21.10 -10.53 -8.41
C LEU A 269 22.08 -9.81 -7.48
N GLY A 270 23.23 -10.41 -7.15
CA GLY A 270 24.29 -9.78 -6.37
C GLY A 270 23.93 -9.46 -4.91
N VAL A 271 22.96 -10.19 -4.32
CA VAL A 271 22.41 -9.90 -2.99
C VAL A 271 22.38 -11.18 -2.18
#